data_47680e6ffb6fcdf1e280c3714f1c1026
#
_entry.id   47680e6ffb6fcdf1e280c3714f1c1026
#
_cell.length_a   1.000
_cell.length_b   1.000
_cell.length_c   1.000
_cell.angle_alpha   90.00
_cell.angle_beta   90.00
_cell.angle_gamma   90.00
#
_symmetry.space_group_name_H-M   'P 1'
#
loop_
_entity.id
_entity.type
_entity.pdbx_description
1 polymer ?
#
loop_
_entity_poly.entity_id
_entity_poly.type
_entity_poly.pdbx_seq_one_letter_code
_entity_poly.pdbx_strand_id
1 'polypeptide(L)'
;MSHPGNGTSGPALYPGMTSTALPAIAHRYLTANGVRLHVAEAGTSGPPVLLLHGYPQHWHAWRHVIAELAADHRVYALDLRGAGQSDAPGRGYDTTTLTADVLAALDALGLPAVTLAGHEWGGWLGFHLILAAPRRFTGFVAVNAPHPWLPHRKLLPQMWRFWYTALLEYPVLGSWVIRRTGVLAWLLRRGRPGLPDADVTVFTGPAREPARARAGQQLHWQMVLRDIPRRAFGGYRHRHLSVPALLLAGTKDFALSPRSLTGAGTQAGQLAVRVIGGAGHYLPEERPGIVAAAIRELAPDEPAAARVPSP
;
A
#
# COMPACT_ATOMS: atom_id res chain seq x y z
N MET A 1 -5.86 37.44 35.59
CA MET A 1 -4.72 37.56 34.68
C MET A 1 -4.75 36.35 33.76
N SER A 2 -5.27 36.56 32.56
CA SER A 2 -5.52 35.49 31.58
C SER A 2 -4.34 35.42 30.63
N HIS A 3 -3.72 34.23 30.48
CA HIS A 3 -2.71 33.98 29.44
C HIS A 3 -3.41 33.57 28.15
N PRO A 4 -3.08 34.21 26.99
CA PRO A 4 -3.56 33.73 25.69
C PRO A 4 -2.67 32.57 25.23
N GLY A 5 -3.29 31.44 24.89
CA GLY A 5 -2.64 30.32 24.24
C GLY A 5 -2.22 30.67 22.80
N ASN A 6 -0.94 30.57 22.54
CA ASN A 6 -0.34 30.69 21.20
C ASN A 6 -0.64 29.43 20.39
N GLY A 7 -1.68 29.48 19.57
CA GLY A 7 -1.87 28.52 18.49
C GLY A 7 -0.96 28.83 17.33
N THR A 8 0.19 28.16 17.22
CA THR A 8 1.05 28.21 16.04
C THR A 8 0.44 27.33 14.93
N SER A 9 -0.34 27.95 14.04
CA SER A 9 -0.68 27.37 12.75
C SER A 9 0.59 27.25 11.92
N GLY A 10 1.08 26.02 11.71
CA GLY A 10 2.16 25.73 10.79
C GLY A 10 1.77 26.06 9.35
N PRO A 11 2.73 26.34 8.46
CA PRO A 11 2.45 26.76 7.08
C PRO A 11 1.72 25.65 6.32
N ALA A 12 0.70 26.04 5.56
CA ALA A 12 -0.05 25.16 4.65
C ALA A 12 0.90 24.54 3.62
N LEU A 13 1.09 23.22 3.68
CA LEU A 13 2.13 22.50 2.95
C LEU A 13 1.87 22.32 1.45
N TYR A 14 0.62 22.56 0.97
CA TYR A 14 0.28 22.51 -0.47
C TYR A 14 -0.96 23.36 -0.77
N PRO A 15 -1.07 24.00 -1.96
CA PRO A 15 -2.29 24.64 -2.40
C PRO A 15 -3.40 23.60 -2.58
N GLY A 16 -4.47 23.73 -1.80
CA GLY A 16 -5.62 22.82 -1.83
C GLY A 16 -5.71 21.81 -0.67
N MET A 17 -4.76 21.77 0.26
CA MET A 17 -4.94 21.04 1.52
C MET A 17 -5.61 21.95 2.55
N THR A 18 -6.85 21.65 2.89
CA THR A 18 -7.42 22.09 4.15
C THR A 18 -6.57 21.49 5.27
N SER A 19 -6.08 22.33 6.19
CA SER A 19 -5.39 21.92 7.41
C SER A 19 -6.37 21.19 8.32
N THR A 20 -6.73 19.97 7.98
CA THR A 20 -7.50 19.09 8.85
C THR A 20 -6.53 18.51 9.87
N ALA A 21 -6.72 18.79 11.15
CA ALA A 21 -6.03 18.10 12.22
C ALA A 21 -6.21 16.59 12.00
N LEU A 22 -5.11 15.82 12.14
CA LEU A 22 -5.20 14.36 12.00
C LEU A 22 -6.25 13.85 13.00
N PRO A 23 -7.16 12.95 12.60
CA PRO A 23 -8.13 12.35 13.51
C PRO A 23 -7.39 11.58 14.60
N ALA A 24 -8.07 11.28 15.71
CA ALA A 24 -7.51 10.35 16.69
C ALA A 24 -7.30 8.99 16.02
N ILE A 25 -6.05 8.54 16.01
CA ILE A 25 -5.66 7.25 15.47
C ILE A 25 -5.39 6.31 16.63
N ALA A 26 -6.17 5.24 16.72
CA ALA A 26 -5.95 4.17 17.68
C ALA A 26 -4.95 3.15 17.11
N HIS A 27 -4.11 2.61 17.96
CA HIS A 27 -3.12 1.60 17.60
C HIS A 27 -3.45 0.28 18.28
N ARG A 28 -3.61 -0.77 17.49
CA ARG A 28 -3.94 -2.10 17.98
C ARG A 28 -2.96 -3.13 17.43
N TYR A 29 -2.71 -4.18 18.21
CA TYR A 29 -1.98 -5.36 17.79
C TYR A 29 -2.90 -6.57 17.75
N LEU A 30 -2.75 -7.38 16.72
CA LEU A 30 -3.49 -8.62 16.55
C LEU A 30 -2.54 -9.76 16.14
N THR A 31 -2.88 -10.97 16.53
CA THR A 31 -2.15 -12.16 16.06
C THR A 31 -2.87 -12.73 14.85
N ALA A 32 -2.21 -12.75 13.70
CA ALA A 32 -2.73 -13.25 12.45
C ALA A 32 -1.68 -14.17 11.80
N ASN A 33 -2.08 -15.36 11.38
CA ASN A 33 -1.18 -16.35 10.73
C ASN A 33 0.15 -16.55 11.50
N GLY A 34 0.06 -16.57 12.86
CA GLY A 34 1.20 -16.79 13.75
C GLY A 34 2.17 -15.61 13.89
N VAL A 35 1.78 -14.41 13.44
CA VAL A 35 2.58 -13.18 13.55
C VAL A 35 1.77 -12.09 14.23
N ARG A 36 2.41 -11.30 15.09
CA ARG A 36 1.80 -10.12 15.68
C ARG A 36 1.89 -8.98 14.67
N LEU A 37 0.73 -8.52 14.21
CA LEU A 37 0.60 -7.42 13.26
C LEU A 37 0.04 -6.18 13.96
N HIS A 38 0.52 -5.02 13.55
CA HIS A 38 0.07 -3.72 14.01
C HIS A 38 -0.94 -3.14 13.03
N VAL A 39 -2.00 -2.53 13.56
CA VAL A 39 -3.04 -1.81 12.80
C VAL A 39 -3.24 -0.43 13.40
N ALA A 40 -3.22 0.59 12.55
CA ALA A 40 -3.67 1.93 12.89
C ALA A 40 -5.13 2.09 12.43
N GLU A 41 -6.01 2.47 13.35
CA GLU A 41 -7.45 2.52 13.15
C GLU A 41 -7.98 3.94 13.34
N ALA A 42 -8.91 4.36 12.49
CA ALA A 42 -9.59 5.64 12.59
C ALA A 42 -11.01 5.56 12.03
N GLY A 43 -11.89 6.46 12.50
CA GLY A 43 -13.30 6.45 12.11
C GLY A 43 -14.10 5.38 12.86
N THR A 44 -15.35 5.70 13.20
CA THR A 44 -16.22 4.85 14.05
C THR A 44 -17.44 4.31 13.31
N SER A 45 -17.71 4.82 12.09
CA SER A 45 -18.91 4.51 11.31
C SER A 45 -18.59 4.35 9.83
N GLY A 46 -19.54 3.88 9.06
CA GLY A 46 -19.43 3.70 7.62
C GLY A 46 -18.73 2.40 7.17
N PRO A 47 -18.57 2.21 5.86
CA PRO A 47 -17.99 1.00 5.29
C PRO A 47 -16.51 0.85 5.68
N PRO A 48 -16.03 -0.39 5.92
CA PRO A 48 -14.65 -0.63 6.31
C PRO A 48 -13.70 -0.54 5.10
N VAL A 49 -12.56 0.13 5.32
CA VAL A 49 -11.47 0.29 4.35
C VAL A 49 -10.19 -0.27 4.92
N LEU A 50 -9.52 -1.16 4.19
CA LEU A 50 -8.19 -1.66 4.51
C LEU A 50 -7.13 -0.98 3.63
N LEU A 51 -6.08 -0.45 4.26
CA LEU A 51 -4.98 0.24 3.59
C LEU A 51 -3.68 -0.56 3.74
N LEU A 52 -3.02 -0.89 2.61
CA LEU A 52 -1.76 -1.63 2.57
C LEU A 52 -0.64 -0.77 1.96
N HIS A 53 0.41 -0.56 2.72
CA HIS A 53 1.56 0.28 2.34
C HIS A 53 2.54 -0.43 1.39
N GLY A 54 3.42 0.36 0.77
CA GLY A 54 4.58 -0.11 0.03
C GLY A 54 5.88 -0.10 0.85
N TYR A 55 6.99 -0.48 0.24
CA TYR A 55 8.30 -0.47 0.86
C TYR A 55 9.06 0.85 0.55
N PRO A 56 9.80 1.46 1.48
CA PRO A 56 10.05 1.06 2.87
C PRO A 56 9.05 1.66 3.87
N GLN A 57 7.85 1.99 3.41
CA GLN A 57 6.82 2.64 4.23
C GLN A 57 6.10 1.66 5.17
N HIS A 58 5.17 2.20 5.94
CA HIS A 58 4.27 1.51 6.87
C HIS A 58 2.97 2.33 7.00
N TRP A 59 2.07 2.00 7.93
CA TRP A 59 0.77 2.65 8.11
C TRP A 59 0.81 4.18 8.01
N HIS A 60 1.89 4.82 8.46
CA HIS A 60 2.06 6.28 8.46
C HIS A 60 1.96 6.90 7.06
N ALA A 61 2.26 6.15 6.00
CA ALA A 61 2.09 6.59 4.61
C ALA A 61 0.64 6.96 4.26
N TRP A 62 -0.30 6.43 5.03
CA TRP A 62 -1.71 6.62 4.83
C TRP A 62 -2.33 7.71 5.72
N ARG A 63 -1.57 8.36 6.63
CA ARG A 63 -2.10 9.30 7.62
C ARG A 63 -2.97 10.41 7.04
N HIS A 64 -2.60 10.93 5.87
CA HIS A 64 -3.37 11.96 5.19
C HIS A 64 -4.64 11.39 4.52
N VAL A 65 -4.57 10.19 3.95
CA VAL A 65 -5.75 9.49 3.42
C VAL A 65 -6.71 9.07 4.54
N ILE A 66 -6.16 8.65 5.69
CA ILE A 66 -6.93 8.36 6.90
C ILE A 66 -7.71 9.61 7.33
N ALA A 67 -7.06 10.79 7.36
CA ALA A 67 -7.72 12.04 7.73
C ALA A 67 -8.88 12.41 6.79
N GLU A 68 -8.76 12.11 5.51
CA GLU A 68 -9.82 12.31 4.52
C GLU A 68 -11.01 11.35 4.72
N LEU A 69 -10.76 10.10 5.14
CA LEU A 69 -11.77 9.03 5.17
C LEU A 69 -12.43 8.84 6.53
N ALA A 70 -11.78 9.23 7.62
CA ALA A 70 -12.22 8.87 8.98
C ALA A 70 -13.58 9.46 9.40
N ALA A 71 -14.09 10.46 8.69
CA ALA A 71 -15.40 11.07 8.94
C ALA A 71 -16.56 10.16 8.49
N ASP A 72 -16.35 9.37 7.44
CA ASP A 72 -17.40 8.59 6.76
C ASP A 72 -17.04 7.11 6.55
N HIS A 73 -15.85 6.67 6.98
CA HIS A 73 -15.38 5.28 6.86
C HIS A 73 -14.68 4.81 8.13
N ARG A 74 -14.74 3.51 8.40
CA ARG A 74 -13.86 2.82 9.37
C ARG A 74 -12.58 2.43 8.64
N VAL A 75 -11.47 3.04 8.99
CA VAL A 75 -10.20 2.90 8.27
C VAL A 75 -9.21 2.09 9.08
N TYR A 76 -8.61 1.09 8.45
CA TYR A 76 -7.64 0.16 9.01
C TYR A 76 -6.37 0.19 8.17
N ALA A 77 -5.30 0.81 8.64
CA ALA A 77 -4.00 0.81 7.98
C ALA A 77 -3.09 -0.24 8.62
N LEU A 78 -2.86 -1.34 7.91
CA LEU A 78 -2.11 -2.49 8.40
C LEU A 78 -0.62 -2.32 8.12
N ASP A 79 0.21 -2.50 9.14
CA ASP A 79 1.63 -2.75 8.94
C ASP A 79 1.84 -4.21 8.53
N LEU A 80 2.34 -4.42 7.32
CA LEU A 80 2.64 -5.75 6.82
C LEU A 80 3.76 -6.40 7.64
N ARG A 81 3.83 -7.73 7.63
CA ARG A 81 4.92 -8.51 8.22
C ARG A 81 6.28 -7.88 7.88
N GLY A 82 7.10 -7.61 8.90
CA GLY A 82 8.43 -7.03 8.73
C GLY A 82 8.49 -5.52 8.59
N ALA A 83 7.33 -4.83 8.58
CA ALA A 83 7.26 -3.38 8.43
C ALA A 83 6.71 -2.70 9.70
N GLY A 84 6.96 -1.41 9.83
CA GLY A 84 6.41 -0.55 10.88
C GLY A 84 6.57 -1.13 12.28
N GLN A 85 5.46 -1.35 12.94
CA GLN A 85 5.38 -1.90 14.31
C GLN A 85 4.99 -3.40 14.34
N SER A 86 4.79 -4.03 13.17
CA SER A 86 4.57 -5.48 13.08
C SER A 86 5.83 -6.28 13.35
N ASP A 87 5.68 -7.53 13.77
CA ASP A 87 6.81 -8.43 13.97
C ASP A 87 7.54 -8.72 12.65
N ALA A 88 8.85 -8.94 12.75
CA ALA A 88 9.73 -9.25 11.63
C ALA A 88 10.35 -10.65 11.79
N PRO A 89 9.58 -11.74 11.58
CA PRO A 89 10.09 -13.10 11.67
C PRO A 89 11.16 -13.39 10.60
N GLY A 90 11.96 -14.42 10.79
CA GLY A 90 13.07 -14.75 9.89
C GLY A 90 12.66 -15.26 8.50
N ARG A 91 11.35 -15.47 8.23
CA ARG A 91 10.82 -16.06 6.98
C ARG A 91 9.36 -15.65 6.74
N GLY A 92 8.82 -16.03 5.55
CA GLY A 92 7.41 -15.82 5.21
C GLY A 92 7.14 -14.51 4.48
N TYR A 93 8.05 -14.07 3.63
CA TYR A 93 7.93 -12.83 2.87
C TYR A 93 7.52 -13.07 1.41
N ASP A 94 7.10 -14.27 1.08
CA ASP A 94 6.48 -14.58 -0.21
C ASP A 94 5.02 -14.13 -0.24
N THR A 95 4.53 -13.79 -1.44
CA THR A 95 3.19 -13.24 -1.67
C THR A 95 2.07 -14.13 -1.12
N THR A 96 2.23 -15.46 -1.12
CA THR A 96 1.23 -16.40 -0.58
C THR A 96 1.10 -16.25 0.93
N THR A 97 2.23 -16.19 1.65
CA THR A 97 2.25 -16.01 3.11
C THR A 97 1.72 -14.62 3.49
N LEU A 98 2.13 -13.56 2.79
CA LEU A 98 1.63 -12.21 3.03
C LEU A 98 0.11 -12.10 2.76
N THR A 99 -0.40 -12.81 1.74
CA THR A 99 -1.84 -12.90 1.47
C THR A 99 -2.58 -13.56 2.65
N ALA A 100 -2.04 -14.66 3.18
CA ALA A 100 -2.61 -15.34 4.35
C ALA A 100 -2.60 -14.46 5.60
N ASP A 101 -1.54 -13.67 5.81
CA ASP A 101 -1.46 -12.71 6.93
C ASP A 101 -2.60 -11.69 6.88
N VAL A 102 -2.83 -11.09 5.70
CA VAL A 102 -3.88 -10.06 5.55
C VAL A 102 -5.27 -10.66 5.71
N LEU A 103 -5.54 -11.85 5.15
CA LEU A 103 -6.83 -12.52 5.31
C LEU A 103 -7.10 -12.88 6.79
N ALA A 104 -6.09 -13.42 7.48
CA ALA A 104 -6.19 -13.70 8.90
C ALA A 104 -6.33 -12.43 9.76
N ALA A 105 -5.72 -11.31 9.34
CA ALA A 105 -5.93 -10.02 9.97
C ALA A 105 -7.37 -9.53 9.83
N LEU A 106 -7.99 -9.68 8.65
CA LEU A 106 -9.41 -9.37 8.45
C LEU A 106 -10.31 -10.22 9.37
N ASP A 107 -9.98 -11.51 9.55
CA ASP A 107 -10.73 -12.40 10.44
C ASP A 107 -10.59 -11.95 11.90
N ALA A 108 -9.36 -11.64 12.36
CA ALA A 108 -9.10 -11.15 13.70
C ALA A 108 -9.73 -9.77 14.00
N LEU A 109 -9.96 -8.96 12.95
CA LEU A 109 -10.67 -7.68 13.01
C LEU A 109 -12.20 -7.84 12.98
N GLY A 110 -12.71 -9.03 12.70
CA GLY A 110 -14.15 -9.26 12.50
C GLY A 110 -14.71 -8.58 11.26
N LEU A 111 -13.90 -8.41 10.21
CA LEU A 111 -14.28 -7.73 8.98
C LEU A 111 -14.57 -8.76 7.88
N PRO A 112 -15.84 -9.06 7.57
CA PRO A 112 -16.19 -10.05 6.55
C PRO A 112 -15.82 -9.61 5.14
N ALA A 113 -15.96 -8.32 4.85
CA ALA A 113 -15.56 -7.71 3.59
C ALA A 113 -15.13 -6.25 3.79
N VAL A 114 -14.21 -5.76 2.97
CA VAL A 114 -13.67 -4.40 3.03
C VAL A 114 -13.47 -3.83 1.62
N THR A 115 -13.44 -2.51 1.50
CA THR A 115 -12.80 -1.86 0.35
C THR A 115 -11.29 -1.85 0.60
N LEU A 116 -10.50 -2.30 -0.37
CA LEU A 116 -9.06 -2.41 -0.27
C LEU A 116 -8.38 -1.25 -1.01
N ALA A 117 -7.38 -0.63 -0.40
CA ALA A 117 -6.45 0.22 -1.12
C ALA A 117 -5.01 -0.22 -0.84
N GLY A 118 -4.18 -0.30 -1.86
CA GLY A 118 -2.81 -0.74 -1.75
C GLY A 118 -1.85 0.09 -2.59
N HIS A 119 -0.76 0.53 -1.97
CA HIS A 119 0.30 1.28 -2.64
C HIS A 119 1.50 0.37 -2.89
N GLU A 120 2.06 0.42 -4.11
CA GLU A 120 3.29 -0.26 -4.52
C GLU A 120 3.25 -1.76 -4.16
N TRP A 121 4.03 -2.28 -3.17
CA TRP A 121 3.95 -3.65 -2.67
C TRP A 121 2.57 -4.01 -2.13
N GLY A 122 1.92 -3.10 -1.40
CA GLY A 122 0.54 -3.29 -0.93
C GLY A 122 -0.45 -3.39 -2.10
N GLY A 123 -0.20 -2.68 -3.19
CA GLY A 123 -0.99 -2.78 -4.41
C GLY A 123 -0.78 -4.10 -5.15
N TRP A 124 0.48 -4.56 -5.27
CA TRP A 124 0.79 -5.89 -5.79
C TRP A 124 0.12 -7.00 -4.96
N LEU A 125 0.26 -6.94 -3.64
CA LEU A 125 -0.40 -7.86 -2.72
C LEU A 125 -1.93 -7.79 -2.83
N GLY A 126 -2.49 -6.60 -3.04
CA GLY A 126 -3.92 -6.39 -3.26
C GLY A 126 -4.47 -7.18 -4.44
N PHE A 127 -3.76 -7.23 -5.57
CA PHE A 127 -4.15 -8.08 -6.69
C PHE A 127 -4.20 -9.57 -6.32
N HIS A 128 -3.25 -10.04 -5.49
CA HIS A 128 -3.24 -11.43 -5.03
C HIS A 128 -4.38 -11.73 -4.07
N LEU A 129 -4.69 -10.80 -3.19
CA LEU A 129 -5.81 -10.89 -2.25
C LEU A 129 -7.15 -11.04 -2.97
N ILE A 130 -7.45 -10.16 -3.93
CA ILE A 130 -8.72 -10.22 -4.67
C ILE A 130 -8.80 -11.43 -5.60
N LEU A 131 -7.66 -11.95 -6.10
CA LEU A 131 -7.62 -13.19 -6.87
C LEU A 131 -7.77 -14.45 -6.01
N ALA A 132 -7.35 -14.40 -4.74
CA ALA A 132 -7.43 -15.52 -3.80
C ALA A 132 -8.79 -15.59 -3.09
N ALA A 133 -9.34 -14.44 -2.67
CA ALA A 133 -10.54 -14.35 -1.84
C ALA A 133 -11.45 -13.18 -2.27
N PRO A 134 -11.99 -13.18 -3.48
CA PRO A 134 -12.73 -12.03 -4.04
C PRO A 134 -13.92 -11.59 -3.17
N ARG A 135 -14.58 -12.52 -2.47
CA ARG A 135 -15.73 -12.23 -1.60
C ARG A 135 -15.39 -11.40 -0.37
N ARG A 136 -14.08 -11.26 -0.04
CA ARG A 136 -13.60 -10.45 1.07
C ARG A 136 -13.40 -8.97 0.71
N PHE A 137 -13.66 -8.61 -0.56
CA PHE A 137 -13.40 -7.26 -1.07
C PHE A 137 -14.57 -6.73 -1.89
N THR A 138 -15.05 -5.53 -1.53
CA THR A 138 -16.14 -4.84 -2.25
C THR A 138 -15.62 -4.04 -3.43
N GLY A 139 -14.36 -3.56 -3.34
CA GLY A 139 -13.65 -2.82 -4.36
C GLY A 139 -12.15 -2.79 -4.07
N PHE A 140 -11.34 -2.43 -5.07
CA PHE A 140 -9.89 -2.34 -4.92
C PHE A 140 -9.29 -1.12 -5.62
N VAL A 141 -8.59 -0.29 -4.87
CA VAL A 141 -7.77 0.81 -5.40
C VAL A 141 -6.30 0.44 -5.33
N ALA A 142 -5.68 0.15 -6.47
CA ALA A 142 -4.24 0.01 -6.59
C ALA A 142 -3.60 1.37 -6.85
N VAL A 143 -2.51 1.69 -6.17
CA VAL A 143 -1.83 2.99 -6.30
C VAL A 143 -0.38 2.77 -6.69
N ASN A 144 0.03 3.24 -7.87
CA ASN A 144 1.39 3.09 -8.41
C ASN A 144 1.95 1.67 -8.23
N ALA A 145 1.16 0.67 -8.57
CA ALA A 145 1.50 -0.74 -8.38
C ALA A 145 1.51 -1.51 -9.71
N PRO A 146 2.41 -2.47 -9.91
CA PRO A 146 2.32 -3.37 -11.03
C PRO A 146 1.11 -4.29 -10.87
N HIS A 147 0.51 -4.69 -11.99
CA HIS A 147 -0.57 -5.69 -11.99
C HIS A 147 -0.12 -7.01 -12.63
N PRO A 148 -0.73 -8.16 -12.30
CA PRO A 148 -0.30 -9.48 -12.78
C PRO A 148 -0.28 -9.63 -14.31
N TRP A 149 -1.14 -8.91 -15.02
CA TRP A 149 -1.29 -8.97 -16.49
C TRP A 149 -0.44 -7.95 -17.25
N LEU A 150 0.54 -7.32 -16.59
CA LEU A 150 1.41 -6.33 -17.19
C LEU A 150 2.20 -6.93 -18.38
N PRO A 151 2.06 -6.42 -19.62
CA PRO A 151 2.74 -7.00 -20.77
C PRO A 151 4.26 -6.88 -20.67
N HIS A 152 4.99 -7.98 -20.87
CA HIS A 152 6.47 -7.99 -20.84
C HIS A 152 7.07 -6.95 -21.76
N ARG A 153 6.55 -6.83 -23.00
CA ARG A 153 7.00 -5.85 -23.99
C ARG A 153 6.94 -4.40 -23.50
N LYS A 154 6.06 -4.10 -22.55
CA LYS A 154 5.94 -2.76 -21.94
C LYS A 154 6.85 -2.57 -20.74
N LEU A 155 7.16 -3.65 -20.02
CA LEU A 155 8.00 -3.62 -18.82
C LEU A 155 9.50 -3.68 -19.17
N LEU A 156 9.91 -4.56 -20.09
CA LEU A 156 11.31 -4.78 -20.43
C LEU A 156 12.10 -3.49 -20.74
N PRO A 157 11.57 -2.52 -21.53
CA PRO A 157 12.29 -1.27 -21.80
C PRO A 157 12.48 -0.38 -20.57
N GLN A 158 11.82 -0.69 -19.46
CA GLN A 158 11.85 0.09 -18.21
C GLN A 158 12.58 -0.64 -17.08
N MET A 159 13.03 -1.87 -17.31
CA MET A 159 13.72 -2.68 -16.27
C MET A 159 14.94 -1.98 -15.68
N TRP A 160 15.64 -1.15 -16.46
CA TRP A 160 16.75 -0.35 -15.95
C TRP A 160 16.36 0.60 -14.81
N ARG A 161 15.10 0.99 -14.70
CA ARG A 161 14.58 1.85 -13.62
C ARG A 161 14.63 1.16 -12.26
N PHE A 162 14.65 -0.17 -12.26
CA PHE A 162 14.70 -1.01 -11.06
C PHE A 162 16.12 -1.42 -10.67
N TRP A 163 17.18 -0.78 -11.23
CA TRP A 163 18.58 -1.12 -10.93
C TRP A 163 18.89 -1.15 -9.42
N TYR A 164 18.23 -0.28 -8.65
CA TYR A 164 18.39 -0.19 -7.21
C TYR A 164 17.84 -1.40 -6.46
N THR A 165 16.85 -2.11 -7.01
CA THR A 165 16.31 -3.31 -6.37
C THR A 165 17.38 -4.41 -6.29
N ALA A 166 18.27 -4.49 -7.26
CA ALA A 166 19.41 -5.41 -7.20
C ALA A 166 20.27 -5.20 -5.95
N LEU A 167 20.39 -3.96 -5.45
CA LEU A 167 21.10 -3.68 -4.20
C LEU A 167 20.34 -4.15 -2.96
N LEU A 168 19.01 -4.25 -3.05
CA LEU A 168 18.13 -4.62 -1.93
C LEU A 168 17.88 -6.14 -1.88
N GLU A 169 17.94 -6.80 -3.03
CA GLU A 169 17.54 -8.20 -3.20
C GLU A 169 18.58 -9.18 -2.71
N TYR A 170 19.88 -8.89 -2.90
CA TYR A 170 20.95 -9.84 -2.61
C TYR A 170 20.96 -10.28 -1.14
N PRO A 171 20.96 -11.59 -0.87
CA PRO A 171 21.10 -12.10 0.49
C PRO A 171 22.33 -11.50 1.20
N VAL A 172 22.18 -11.16 2.48
CA VAL A 172 23.17 -10.49 3.32
C VAL A 172 23.51 -9.07 2.88
N LEU A 173 23.95 -8.86 1.63
CA LEU A 173 24.29 -7.52 1.11
C LEU A 173 23.11 -6.57 1.15
N GLY A 174 21.91 -7.00 0.72
CA GLY A 174 20.72 -6.18 0.72
C GLY A 174 20.37 -5.68 2.12
N SER A 175 20.38 -6.55 3.12
CA SER A 175 20.12 -6.13 4.51
C SER A 175 21.19 -5.19 5.06
N TRP A 176 22.45 -5.35 4.67
CA TRP A 176 23.53 -4.43 5.02
C TRP A 176 23.33 -3.06 4.36
N VAL A 177 23.02 -3.02 3.05
CA VAL A 177 22.72 -1.79 2.31
C VAL A 177 21.58 -1.03 2.96
N ILE A 178 20.46 -1.71 3.26
CA ILE A 178 19.29 -1.12 3.93
C ILE A 178 19.68 -0.47 5.25
N ARG A 179 20.50 -1.13 6.05
CA ARG A 179 20.88 -0.68 7.41
C ARG A 179 21.92 0.44 7.42
N ARG A 180 22.90 0.38 6.53
CA ARG A 180 24.15 1.14 6.63
C ARG A 180 24.29 2.25 5.61
N THR A 181 23.41 2.31 4.61
CA THR A 181 23.47 3.35 3.59
C THR A 181 22.25 4.27 3.65
N GLY A 182 22.31 5.36 2.88
CA GLY A 182 21.19 6.28 2.69
C GLY A 182 20.18 5.85 1.63
N VAL A 183 20.24 4.60 1.14
CA VAL A 183 19.42 4.14 -0.01
C VAL A 183 17.93 4.32 0.20
N LEU A 184 17.40 4.02 1.39
CA LEU A 184 15.98 4.19 1.69
C LEU A 184 15.55 5.66 1.67
N ALA A 185 16.36 6.54 2.27
CA ALA A 185 16.10 7.97 2.25
C ALA A 185 16.19 8.54 0.82
N TRP A 186 17.13 8.03 0.03
CA TRP A 186 17.24 8.38 -1.39
C TRP A 186 16.01 7.93 -2.18
N LEU A 187 15.52 6.70 -1.99
CA LEU A 187 14.31 6.20 -2.63
C LEU A 187 13.08 7.05 -2.31
N LEU A 188 12.89 7.40 -1.03
CA LEU A 188 11.78 8.23 -0.58
C LEU A 188 11.83 9.62 -1.22
N ARG A 189 12.99 10.29 -1.18
CA ARG A 189 13.15 11.62 -1.78
C ARG A 189 13.09 11.58 -3.31
N ARG A 190 13.56 10.50 -3.93
CA ARG A 190 13.46 10.30 -5.38
C ARG A 190 12.02 10.17 -5.86
N GLY A 191 11.21 9.45 -5.10
CA GLY A 191 9.79 9.22 -5.42
C GLY A 191 8.88 10.37 -5.03
N ARG A 192 9.25 11.13 -3.98
CA ARG A 192 8.56 12.36 -3.54
C ARG A 192 9.58 13.44 -3.21
N PRO A 193 9.96 14.26 -4.19
CA PRO A 193 10.76 15.45 -3.92
C PRO A 193 10.06 16.36 -2.91
N GLY A 194 10.79 16.83 -1.90
CA GLY A 194 10.25 17.68 -0.84
C GLY A 194 9.54 16.93 0.29
N LEU A 195 9.67 15.60 0.38
CA LEU A 195 9.23 14.87 1.57
C LEU A 195 9.99 15.40 2.81
N PRO A 196 9.30 15.82 3.91
CA PRO A 196 9.93 16.31 5.11
C PRO A 196 10.93 15.32 5.72
N ASP A 197 12.05 15.80 6.24
CA ASP A 197 13.08 14.95 6.85
C ASP A 197 12.56 14.15 8.06
N ALA A 198 11.60 14.71 8.79
CA ALA A 198 10.90 14.00 9.85
C ALA A 198 10.20 12.73 9.32
N ASP A 199 9.47 12.84 8.22
CA ASP A 199 8.77 11.70 7.59
C ASP A 199 9.79 10.69 7.02
N VAL A 200 10.87 11.17 6.38
CA VAL A 200 11.97 10.28 5.94
C VAL A 200 12.52 9.48 7.11
N THR A 201 12.71 10.11 8.27
CA THR A 201 13.19 9.44 9.48
C THR A 201 12.18 8.44 10.02
N VAL A 202 10.89 8.79 10.05
CA VAL A 202 9.81 7.90 10.47
C VAL A 202 9.76 6.63 9.61
N PHE A 203 9.90 6.75 8.29
CA PHE A 203 9.87 5.59 7.40
C PHE A 203 11.16 4.76 7.43
N THR A 204 12.32 5.39 7.51
CA THR A 204 13.60 4.67 7.42
C THR A 204 14.09 4.12 8.76
N GLY A 205 13.66 4.68 9.88
CA GLY A 205 14.07 4.26 11.22
C GLY A 205 13.81 2.77 11.48
N PRO A 206 12.55 2.34 11.46
CA PRO A 206 12.20 0.92 11.65
C PRO A 206 12.89 -0.01 10.66
N ALA A 207 12.93 0.36 9.38
CA ALA A 207 13.51 -0.48 8.32
C ALA A 207 15.01 -0.77 8.51
N ARG A 208 15.73 0.04 9.30
CA ARG A 208 17.15 -0.17 9.62
C ARG A 208 17.41 -1.19 10.75
N GLU A 209 16.40 -1.57 11.49
CA GLU A 209 16.54 -2.64 12.48
C GLU A 209 16.98 -3.95 11.80
N PRO A 210 17.87 -4.76 12.42
CA PRO A 210 18.43 -5.94 11.78
C PRO A 210 17.39 -6.93 11.24
N ALA A 211 16.32 -7.17 11.99
CA ALA A 211 15.26 -8.10 11.59
C ALA A 211 14.45 -7.51 10.42
N ARG A 212 14.09 -6.23 10.47
CA ARG A 212 13.31 -5.55 9.44
C ARG A 212 14.10 -5.33 8.15
N ALA A 213 15.40 -5.06 8.25
CA ALA A 213 16.27 -4.98 7.08
C ALA A 213 16.38 -6.33 6.35
N ARG A 214 16.48 -7.44 7.10
CA ARG A 214 16.39 -8.79 6.52
C ARG A 214 15.02 -9.06 5.91
N ALA A 215 13.94 -8.61 6.55
CA ALA A 215 12.59 -8.71 6.02
C ALA A 215 12.46 -8.00 4.66
N GLY A 216 12.92 -6.75 4.57
CA GLY A 216 12.93 -5.98 3.32
C GLY A 216 13.76 -6.65 2.22
N GLN A 217 14.95 -7.17 2.55
CA GLN A 217 15.76 -7.93 1.62
C GLN A 217 15.02 -9.19 1.13
N GLN A 218 14.41 -9.97 2.03
CA GLN A 218 13.67 -11.18 1.67
C GLN A 218 12.42 -10.86 0.82
N LEU A 219 11.70 -9.80 1.12
CA LEU A 219 10.55 -9.35 0.34
C LEU A 219 10.94 -9.18 -1.13
N HIS A 220 12.02 -8.44 -1.41
CA HIS A 220 12.52 -8.22 -2.76
C HIS A 220 13.04 -9.52 -3.41
N TRP A 221 13.77 -10.35 -2.66
CA TRP A 221 14.28 -11.63 -3.14
C TRP A 221 13.17 -12.61 -3.55
N GLN A 222 12.08 -12.68 -2.79
CA GLN A 222 10.92 -13.53 -3.13
C GLN A 222 10.22 -13.05 -4.41
N MET A 223 10.17 -11.75 -4.67
CA MET A 223 9.68 -11.22 -5.94
C MET A 223 10.48 -11.77 -7.11
N VAL A 224 11.81 -11.73 -7.04
CA VAL A 224 12.70 -12.23 -8.10
C VAL A 224 12.56 -13.74 -8.28
N LEU A 225 12.52 -14.50 -7.19
CA LEU A 225 12.51 -15.97 -7.26
C LEU A 225 11.15 -16.56 -7.61
N ARG A 226 10.05 -15.91 -7.26
CA ARG A 226 8.70 -16.51 -7.36
C ARG A 226 7.75 -15.69 -8.23
N ASP A 227 7.59 -14.40 -7.94
CA ASP A 227 6.54 -13.62 -8.58
C ASP A 227 6.88 -13.23 -10.01
N ILE A 228 8.13 -12.83 -10.30
CA ILE A 228 8.58 -12.55 -11.66
C ILE A 228 8.51 -13.80 -12.54
N PRO A 229 9.07 -14.96 -12.16
CA PRO A 229 8.94 -16.19 -12.96
C PRO A 229 7.49 -16.63 -13.14
N ARG A 230 6.69 -16.64 -12.06
CA ARG A 230 5.27 -17.00 -12.15
C ARG A 230 4.53 -16.15 -13.18
N ARG A 231 4.77 -14.85 -13.18
CA ARG A 231 4.20 -13.94 -14.18
C ARG A 231 4.76 -14.22 -15.57
N ALA A 232 6.07 -14.39 -15.71
CA ALA A 232 6.75 -14.65 -16.98
C ALA A 232 6.25 -15.92 -17.68
N PHE A 233 5.99 -16.97 -16.90
CA PHE A 233 5.48 -18.25 -17.39
C PHE A 233 3.95 -18.32 -17.45
N GLY A 234 3.26 -17.18 -17.38
CA GLY A 234 1.83 -17.08 -17.62
C GLY A 234 0.95 -17.57 -16.45
N GLY A 235 1.46 -17.59 -15.22
CA GLY A 235 0.73 -18.05 -14.04
C GLY A 235 -0.55 -17.26 -13.71
N TYR A 236 -0.75 -16.11 -14.35
CA TYR A 236 -1.95 -15.28 -14.21
C TYR A 236 -2.81 -15.25 -15.50
N ARG A 237 -2.45 -16.00 -16.54
CA ARG A 237 -3.11 -15.97 -17.86
C ARG A 237 -4.61 -16.27 -17.82
N HIS A 238 -5.02 -17.18 -16.94
CA HIS A 238 -6.40 -17.62 -16.78
C HIS A 238 -7.08 -17.05 -15.53
N ARG A 239 -6.47 -16.05 -14.90
CA ARG A 239 -7.03 -15.39 -13.73
C ARG A 239 -7.74 -14.12 -14.16
N HIS A 240 -8.94 -13.90 -13.64
CA HIS A 240 -9.77 -12.74 -13.97
C HIS A 240 -10.15 -11.99 -12.71
N LEU A 241 -10.21 -10.65 -12.81
CA LEU A 241 -10.76 -9.82 -11.74
C LEU A 241 -12.28 -9.90 -11.76
N SER A 242 -12.85 -10.28 -10.62
CA SER A 242 -14.29 -10.26 -10.36
C SER A 242 -14.70 -9.13 -9.42
N VAL A 243 -13.74 -8.38 -8.89
CA VAL A 243 -13.94 -7.24 -8.00
C VAL A 243 -13.67 -5.96 -8.80
N PRO A 244 -14.54 -4.92 -8.72
CA PRO A 244 -14.26 -3.63 -9.32
C PRO A 244 -12.92 -3.08 -8.83
N ALA A 245 -12.04 -2.67 -9.76
CA ALA A 245 -10.71 -2.22 -9.41
C ALA A 245 -10.30 -0.97 -10.20
N LEU A 246 -9.64 -0.04 -9.52
CA LEU A 246 -9.11 1.19 -10.09
C LEU A 246 -7.62 1.29 -9.78
N LEU A 247 -6.80 1.41 -10.83
CA LEU A 247 -5.36 1.66 -10.70
C LEU A 247 -5.09 3.16 -10.91
N LEU A 248 -4.59 3.82 -9.88
CA LEU A 248 -4.10 5.19 -9.96
C LEU A 248 -2.61 5.19 -10.33
N ALA A 249 -2.23 5.92 -11.39
CA ALA A 249 -0.89 5.95 -11.91
C ALA A 249 -0.35 7.38 -12.04
N GLY A 250 0.67 7.74 -11.29
CA GLY A 250 1.30 9.06 -11.35
C GLY A 250 2.16 9.26 -12.60
N THR A 251 2.03 10.41 -13.29
CA THR A 251 2.82 10.69 -14.51
C THR A 251 4.31 10.89 -14.24
N LYS A 252 4.69 11.25 -13.00
CA LYS A 252 6.08 11.46 -12.57
C LYS A 252 6.62 10.30 -11.74
N ASP A 253 5.92 9.15 -11.72
CA ASP A 253 6.43 7.96 -11.04
C ASP A 253 7.78 7.54 -11.65
N PHE A 254 8.81 7.46 -10.80
CA PHE A 254 10.16 7.12 -11.23
C PHE A 254 10.35 5.62 -11.49
N ALA A 255 9.50 4.77 -10.89
CA ALA A 255 9.55 3.31 -11.01
C ALA A 255 8.65 2.81 -12.16
N LEU A 256 7.37 3.13 -12.12
CA LEU A 256 6.36 2.63 -13.05
C LEU A 256 5.75 3.77 -13.88
N SER A 257 5.96 3.78 -15.20
CA SER A 257 5.28 4.76 -16.03
C SER A 257 3.82 4.35 -16.27
N PRO A 258 2.86 5.32 -16.37
CA PRO A 258 1.48 5.02 -16.71
C PRO A 258 1.32 4.22 -17.99
N ARG A 259 2.20 4.45 -18.99
CA ARG A 259 2.19 3.70 -20.27
C ARG A 259 2.41 2.20 -20.08
N SER A 260 3.20 1.79 -19.09
CA SER A 260 3.39 0.37 -18.78
C SER A 260 2.17 -0.24 -18.11
N LEU A 261 1.45 0.54 -17.31
CA LEU A 261 0.32 0.07 -16.51
C LEU A 261 -1.00 -0.05 -17.30
N THR A 262 -1.07 0.52 -18.50
CA THR A 262 -2.26 0.42 -19.37
C THR A 262 -2.26 -0.84 -20.22
N GLY A 263 -3.44 -1.30 -20.67
CA GLY A 263 -3.59 -2.42 -21.61
C GLY A 263 -3.43 -3.79 -20.97
N ALA A 264 -4.02 -3.98 -19.82
CA ALA A 264 -4.07 -5.26 -19.09
C ALA A 264 -4.83 -6.38 -19.84
N GLY A 265 -5.45 -6.05 -20.98
CA GLY A 265 -6.22 -7.01 -21.79
C GLY A 265 -7.56 -7.40 -21.15
N THR A 266 -8.23 -8.35 -21.76
CA THR A 266 -9.54 -8.88 -21.31
C THR A 266 -9.44 -9.61 -19.96
N GLN A 267 -8.27 -10.10 -19.56
CA GLN A 267 -8.07 -10.79 -18.28
C GLN A 267 -8.24 -9.86 -17.06
N ALA A 268 -7.89 -8.60 -17.20
CA ALA A 268 -8.07 -7.61 -16.13
C ALA A 268 -9.53 -7.17 -15.95
N GLY A 269 -10.43 -7.60 -16.83
CA GLY A 269 -11.90 -7.44 -16.73
C GLY A 269 -12.39 -6.09 -16.19
N GLN A 270 -12.43 -5.98 -14.91
CA GLN A 270 -12.95 -4.79 -14.18
C GLN A 270 -11.86 -3.81 -13.73
N LEU A 271 -10.65 -3.86 -14.29
CA LEU A 271 -9.57 -2.91 -13.92
C LEU A 271 -9.63 -1.67 -14.80
N ALA A 272 -10.01 -0.56 -14.22
CA ALA A 272 -9.83 0.77 -14.82
C ALA A 272 -8.46 1.34 -14.44
N VAL A 273 -7.84 2.14 -15.33
CA VAL A 273 -6.59 2.86 -15.05
C VAL A 273 -6.82 4.35 -15.17
N ARG A 274 -6.54 5.07 -14.10
CA ARG A 274 -6.65 6.54 -14.05
C ARG A 274 -5.25 7.15 -13.89
N VAL A 275 -4.87 7.98 -14.84
CA VAL A 275 -3.56 8.66 -14.85
C VAL A 275 -3.68 9.99 -14.11
N ILE A 276 -2.81 10.22 -13.12
CA ILE A 276 -2.80 11.42 -12.27
C ILE A 276 -1.65 12.33 -12.72
N GLY A 277 -2.00 13.46 -13.33
CA GLY A 277 -1.06 14.45 -13.84
C GLY A 277 -0.20 15.07 -12.73
N GLY A 278 1.11 15.14 -12.94
CA GLY A 278 2.05 15.79 -12.04
C GLY A 278 2.38 15.01 -10.76
N ALA A 279 1.73 13.87 -10.50
CA ALA A 279 1.96 13.06 -9.30
C ALA A 279 3.12 12.09 -9.48
N GLY A 280 3.91 11.89 -8.41
CA GLY A 280 5.04 10.98 -8.34
C GLY A 280 4.67 9.57 -7.86
N HIS A 281 5.64 8.90 -7.24
CA HIS A 281 5.49 7.52 -6.80
C HIS A 281 4.62 7.38 -5.53
N TYR A 282 4.78 8.28 -4.57
CA TYR A 282 4.11 8.21 -3.27
C TYR A 282 2.79 8.99 -3.27
N LEU A 283 1.86 8.58 -4.14
CA LEU A 283 0.58 9.23 -4.38
C LEU A 283 -0.27 9.42 -3.10
N PRO A 284 -0.31 8.47 -2.13
CA PRO A 284 -1.03 8.67 -0.87
C PRO A 284 -0.51 9.88 -0.06
N GLU A 285 0.77 10.17 -0.20
CA GLU A 285 1.44 11.31 0.42
C GLU A 285 1.27 12.62 -0.38
N GLU A 286 1.19 12.51 -1.71
CA GLU A 286 1.20 13.66 -2.61
C GLU A 286 -0.20 14.17 -2.95
N ARG A 287 -1.17 13.27 -3.03
CA ARG A 287 -2.56 13.54 -3.48
C ARG A 287 -3.56 12.72 -2.66
N PRO A 288 -3.58 12.85 -1.32
CA PRO A 288 -4.43 12.03 -0.45
C PRO A 288 -5.91 12.16 -0.80
N GLY A 289 -6.41 13.34 -1.14
CA GLY A 289 -7.80 13.57 -1.53
C GLY A 289 -8.21 12.82 -2.80
N ILE A 290 -7.29 12.68 -3.79
CA ILE A 290 -7.55 11.89 -5.01
C ILE A 290 -7.66 10.41 -4.67
N VAL A 291 -6.79 9.92 -3.78
CA VAL A 291 -6.81 8.52 -3.34
C VAL A 291 -8.06 8.23 -2.52
N ALA A 292 -8.43 9.12 -1.60
CA ALA A 292 -9.65 9.01 -0.80
C ALA A 292 -10.92 9.02 -1.67
N ALA A 293 -10.99 9.93 -2.67
CA ALA A 293 -12.12 9.96 -3.61
C ALA A 293 -12.24 8.65 -4.41
N ALA A 294 -11.11 8.07 -4.85
CA ALA A 294 -11.11 6.79 -5.55
C ALA A 294 -11.56 5.62 -4.64
N ILE A 295 -11.23 5.66 -3.35
CA ILE A 295 -11.70 4.68 -2.38
C ILE A 295 -13.22 4.81 -2.20
N ARG A 296 -13.75 6.02 -2.04
CA ARG A 296 -15.20 6.26 -1.92
C ARG A 296 -15.97 5.79 -3.16
N GLU A 297 -15.42 5.99 -4.36
CA GLU A 297 -16.02 5.56 -5.62
C GLU A 297 -16.29 4.04 -5.67
N LEU A 298 -15.43 3.25 -5.00
CA LEU A 298 -15.54 1.79 -4.95
C LEU A 298 -16.10 1.23 -3.65
N ALA A 299 -16.27 2.09 -2.63
CA ALA A 299 -16.91 1.68 -1.39
C ALA A 299 -18.43 1.61 -1.58
N PRO A 300 -19.12 0.57 -1.05
CA PRO A 300 -20.57 0.53 -1.07
C PRO A 300 -21.14 1.60 -0.14
N ASP A 301 -22.29 2.17 -0.51
CA ASP A 301 -23.02 3.15 0.32
C ASP A 301 -23.50 2.57 1.67
N GLU A 302 -23.67 1.22 1.74
CA GLU A 302 -24.04 0.49 2.96
C GLU A 302 -23.08 -0.68 3.23
N PRO A 303 -22.77 -1.00 4.50
CA PRO A 303 -21.97 -2.17 4.84
C PRO A 303 -22.66 -3.45 4.37
N ALA A 304 -21.89 -4.37 3.79
CA ALA A 304 -22.37 -5.62 3.17
C ALA A 304 -23.25 -6.52 4.07
N ALA A 305 -23.21 -6.30 5.41
CA ALA A 305 -24.05 -7.01 6.39
C ALA A 305 -25.56 -6.66 6.28
N ALA A 306 -25.94 -5.57 5.61
CA ALA A 306 -27.33 -5.18 5.42
C ALA A 306 -27.99 -5.80 4.19
N ARG A 307 -27.23 -6.51 3.35
CA ARG A 307 -27.77 -7.20 2.17
C ARG A 307 -28.08 -8.66 2.46
N VAL A 308 -28.96 -8.92 3.43
CA VAL A 308 -29.62 -10.21 3.56
C VAL A 308 -30.62 -10.27 2.39
N PRO A 309 -30.56 -11.27 1.48
CA PRO A 309 -31.61 -11.44 0.48
C PRO A 309 -32.90 -11.71 1.24
N SER A 310 -33.94 -10.94 0.94
CA SER A 310 -35.29 -11.26 1.40
C SER A 310 -35.69 -12.65 0.88
N PRO A 311 -36.40 -13.44 1.68
CA PRO A 311 -36.78 -14.81 1.36
C PRO A 311 -37.65 -14.95 0.13
#